data_2b983d2805cd9b613ccf77776dc0a0bb
#
_entry.id   2b983d2805cd9b613ccf77776dc0a0bb
#
_cell.length_a   1.000
_cell.length_b   1.000
_cell.length_c   1.000
_cell.angle_alpha   90.00
_cell.angle_beta   90.00
_cell.angle_gamma   90.00
#
_symmetry.space_group_name_H-M   'P 1'
#
loop_
_entity.id
_entity.type
_entity.pdbx_description
1 polymer ?
#
loop_
_entity_poly.entity_id
_entity_poly.type
_entity_poly.pdbx_seq_one_letter_code
_entity_poly.pdbx_strand_id
1 'polypeptide(L)'
;MPKAKSFNEKIYGLLRKVPKGKVATYKSLAEAAGTRAYRAVGQVMNKNPYGILNCKGKDMVPCHRVVASNGHLHGFAHGLKKKKELLEKEGIQIKDNKIADFEKVLFKF
;
A
#
# COMPACT_ATOMS: atom_id res chain seq x y z
N MET A 1 9.40 28.10 -8.95
CA MET A 1 9.85 26.86 -8.27
C MET A 1 8.66 26.01 -7.91
N PRO A 2 8.71 24.73 -8.22
CA PRO A 2 7.65 23.86 -7.73
C PRO A 2 7.69 23.76 -6.21
N LYS A 3 6.54 23.78 -5.59
CA LYS A 3 6.46 23.54 -4.15
C LYS A 3 6.90 22.12 -3.84
N ALA A 4 7.59 21.93 -2.73
CA ALA A 4 7.87 20.59 -2.23
C ALA A 4 6.53 19.89 -1.98
N LYS A 5 6.44 18.62 -2.37
CA LYS A 5 5.25 17.83 -2.10
C LYS A 5 5.09 17.62 -0.60
N SER A 6 3.86 17.64 -0.12
CA SER A 6 3.59 17.27 1.27
C SER A 6 3.97 15.81 1.49
N PHE A 7 4.15 15.43 2.75
CA PHE A 7 4.44 14.04 3.10
C PHE A 7 3.37 13.10 2.53
N ASN A 8 2.09 13.47 2.67
CA ASN A 8 0.97 12.66 2.18
C ASN A 8 1.04 12.47 0.67
N GLU A 9 1.28 13.54 -0.08
CA GLU A 9 1.37 13.47 -1.55
C GLU A 9 2.55 12.61 -2.00
N LYS A 10 3.67 12.70 -1.29
CA LYS A 10 4.86 11.89 -1.57
C LYS A 10 4.56 10.41 -1.40
N ILE A 11 3.90 10.03 -0.30
CA ILE A 11 3.50 8.65 -0.03
C ILE A 11 2.51 8.17 -1.09
N TYR A 12 1.49 8.95 -1.42
CA TYR A 12 0.51 8.58 -2.43
C TYR A 12 1.16 8.41 -3.80
N GLY A 13 2.07 9.30 -4.18
CA GLY A 13 2.78 9.22 -5.46
C GLY A 13 3.62 7.96 -5.57
N LEU A 14 4.32 7.58 -4.50
CA LEU A 14 5.11 6.34 -4.47
C LEU A 14 4.20 5.12 -4.56
N LEU A 15 3.10 5.13 -3.82
CA LEU A 15 2.18 4.00 -3.78
C LEU A 15 1.51 3.77 -5.13
N ARG A 16 1.23 4.82 -5.90
CA ARG A 16 0.66 4.71 -7.25
C ARG A 16 1.57 3.93 -8.21
N LYS A 17 2.85 3.79 -7.90
CA LYS A 17 3.78 3.00 -8.72
C LYS A 17 3.62 1.49 -8.53
N VAL A 18 2.97 1.06 -7.46
CA VAL A 18 2.78 -0.36 -7.16
C VAL A 18 1.65 -0.92 -8.04
N PRO A 19 1.96 -1.82 -9.00
CA PRO A 19 0.95 -2.33 -9.92
C PRO A 19 0.11 -3.44 -9.31
N LYS A 20 -0.96 -3.81 -10.00
CA LYS A 20 -1.73 -5.01 -9.66
C LYS A 20 -0.83 -6.23 -9.64
N GLY A 21 -1.04 -7.11 -8.69
CA GLY A 21 -0.23 -8.31 -8.54
C GLY A 21 1.05 -8.11 -7.74
N LYS A 22 1.31 -6.90 -7.28
CA LYS A 22 2.44 -6.57 -6.42
C LYS A 22 1.97 -5.91 -5.13
N VAL A 23 2.79 -6.00 -4.09
CA VAL A 23 2.54 -5.36 -2.81
C VAL A 23 3.79 -4.59 -2.38
N ALA A 24 3.60 -3.57 -1.54
CA ALA A 24 4.67 -2.86 -0.87
C ALA A 24 4.53 -3.08 0.63
N THR A 25 5.59 -2.80 1.39
CA THR A 25 5.50 -2.83 2.85
C THR A 25 5.51 -1.40 3.38
N TYR A 26 5.01 -1.21 4.59
CA TYR A 26 5.11 0.08 5.25
C TYR A 26 6.56 0.53 5.33
N LYS A 27 7.46 -0.41 5.61
CA LYS A 27 8.90 -0.15 5.69
C LYS A 27 9.47 0.30 4.35
N SER A 28 9.21 -0.44 3.27
CA SER A 28 9.74 -0.09 1.94
C SER A 28 9.20 1.24 1.45
N LEU A 29 7.93 1.51 1.74
CA LEU A 29 7.30 2.77 1.36
C LEU A 29 7.91 3.95 2.13
N ALA A 30 8.11 3.79 3.43
CA ALA A 30 8.75 4.80 4.26
C ALA A 30 10.18 5.07 3.81
N GLU A 31 10.95 4.03 3.55
CA GLU A 31 12.33 4.17 3.07
C GLU A 31 12.39 4.88 1.72
N ALA A 32 11.48 4.56 0.80
CA ALA A 32 11.41 5.24 -0.49
C ALA A 32 11.04 6.72 -0.33
N ALA A 33 10.28 7.06 0.70
CA ALA A 33 9.94 8.45 1.02
C ALA A 33 11.05 9.17 1.81
N GLY A 34 12.11 8.46 2.20
CA GLY A 34 13.22 9.04 2.95
C GLY A 34 12.97 9.21 4.43
N THR A 35 12.10 8.38 5.02
CA THR A 35 11.74 8.49 6.43
C THR A 35 11.75 7.13 7.12
N ARG A 36 11.84 7.15 8.44
CA ARG A 36 11.65 5.97 9.31
C ARG A 36 10.34 6.04 10.08
N ALA A 37 9.50 7.02 9.79
CA ALA A 37 8.23 7.24 10.47
C ALA A 37 7.16 6.28 9.96
N TYR A 38 7.32 4.98 10.21
CA TYR A 38 6.41 3.93 9.72
C TYR A 38 4.98 4.14 10.19
N ARG A 39 4.81 4.60 11.43
CA ARG A 39 3.49 4.88 11.99
C ARG A 39 2.79 6.02 11.25
N ALA A 40 3.54 7.04 10.88
CA ALA A 40 3.01 8.15 10.10
C ALA A 40 2.55 7.68 8.71
N VAL A 41 3.30 6.77 8.09
CA VAL A 41 2.91 6.15 6.81
C VAL A 41 1.58 5.43 6.98
N GLY A 42 1.41 4.64 8.04
CA GLY A 42 0.15 3.95 8.33
C GLY A 42 -1.02 4.92 8.50
N GLN A 43 -0.80 6.04 9.18
CA GLN A 43 -1.83 7.06 9.36
C GLN A 43 -2.23 7.70 8.02
N VAL A 44 -1.28 7.95 7.13
CA VAL A 44 -1.54 8.47 5.79
C VAL A 44 -2.39 7.47 5.00
N MET A 45 -2.08 6.17 5.11
CA MET A 45 -2.86 5.12 4.45
C MET A 45 -4.31 5.12 4.93
N ASN A 46 -4.53 5.22 6.24
CA ASN A 46 -5.87 5.20 6.83
C ASN A 46 -6.72 6.39 6.42
N LYS A 47 -6.10 7.51 6.07
CA LYS A 47 -6.78 8.75 5.67
C LYS A 47 -6.84 8.93 4.16
N ASN A 48 -6.43 7.93 3.39
CA ASN A 48 -6.35 8.02 1.94
C ASN A 48 -7.75 8.23 1.31
N PRO A 49 -8.01 9.39 0.68
CA PRO A 49 -9.29 9.62 0.02
C PRO A 49 -9.35 9.02 -1.39
N TYR A 50 -8.24 8.52 -1.90
CA TYR A 50 -8.10 8.01 -3.26
C TYR A 50 -8.04 6.49 -3.35
N GLY A 51 -8.53 5.78 -2.33
CA GLY A 51 -8.53 4.32 -2.30
C GLY A 51 -9.40 3.73 -3.41
N ILE A 52 -9.18 2.44 -3.69
CA ILE A 52 -9.84 1.72 -4.79
C ILE A 52 -11.38 1.75 -4.68
N LEU A 53 -11.93 1.86 -3.49
CA LEU A 53 -13.37 1.91 -3.27
C LEU A 53 -13.97 3.29 -3.50
N ASN A 54 -13.13 4.34 -3.55
CA ASN A 54 -13.55 5.72 -3.67
C ASN A 54 -13.08 6.39 -4.96
N CYS A 55 -12.11 5.80 -5.64
CA CYS A 55 -11.45 6.42 -6.77
C CYS A 55 -10.98 5.34 -7.77
N LYS A 56 -10.96 5.68 -9.03
CA LYS A 56 -10.53 4.77 -10.10
C LYS A 56 -9.53 5.46 -11.02
N GLY A 57 -8.84 4.64 -11.82
CA GLY A 57 -7.90 5.15 -12.80
C GLY A 57 -6.60 5.63 -12.19
N LYS A 58 -5.94 6.58 -12.86
CA LYS A 58 -4.60 7.03 -12.47
C LYS A 58 -4.55 7.80 -11.14
N ASP A 59 -5.67 8.28 -10.66
CA ASP A 59 -5.72 9.02 -9.37
C ASP A 59 -5.87 8.08 -8.18
N MET A 60 -6.21 6.82 -8.41
CA MET A 60 -6.37 5.85 -7.34
C MET A 60 -5.04 5.56 -6.65
N VAL A 61 -5.05 5.60 -5.32
CA VAL A 61 -3.90 5.25 -4.50
C VAL A 61 -4.16 3.87 -3.89
N PRO A 62 -3.40 2.83 -4.30
CA PRO A 62 -3.69 1.45 -3.90
C PRO A 62 -3.21 1.12 -2.49
N CYS A 63 -3.80 1.75 -1.48
CA CYS A 63 -3.42 1.52 -0.09
C CYS A 63 -3.66 0.07 0.36
N HIS A 64 -4.56 -0.66 -0.32
CA HIS A 64 -4.77 -2.08 -0.07
C HIS A 64 -3.54 -2.94 -0.43
N ARG A 65 -2.60 -2.41 -1.21
CA ARG A 65 -1.37 -3.10 -1.61
C ARG A 65 -0.22 -2.90 -0.63
N VAL A 66 -0.48 -2.31 0.53
CA VAL A 66 0.55 -2.13 1.57
C VAL A 66 0.32 -3.14 2.68
N VAL A 67 1.37 -3.91 3.00
CA VAL A 67 1.32 -4.98 4.00
C VAL A 67 2.48 -4.80 4.98
N ALA A 68 2.46 -5.57 6.08
CA ALA A 68 3.56 -5.56 7.03
C ALA A 68 4.83 -6.17 6.41
N SER A 69 5.99 -5.83 6.97
CA SER A 69 7.30 -6.26 6.45
C SER A 69 7.49 -7.78 6.45
N ASN A 70 6.71 -8.51 7.25
CA ASN A 70 6.73 -9.98 7.27
C ASN A 70 5.66 -10.60 6.35
N GLY A 71 4.97 -9.81 5.55
CA GLY A 71 3.95 -10.27 4.62
C GLY A 71 2.54 -10.36 5.20
N HIS A 72 2.34 -10.10 6.49
CA HIS A 72 1.00 -10.07 7.07
C HIS A 72 0.19 -8.90 6.50
N LEU A 73 -1.11 -9.12 6.31
CA LEU A 73 -1.99 -8.09 5.74
C LEU A 73 -2.06 -6.83 6.58
N HIS A 74 -1.99 -6.95 7.89
CA HIS A 74 -2.09 -5.83 8.81
C HIS A 74 -3.42 -5.07 8.65
N GLY A 75 -3.50 -3.81 9.04
CA GLY A 75 -4.77 -3.07 9.03
C GLY A 75 -5.18 -2.54 7.66
N PHE A 76 -6.44 -2.20 7.53
CA PHE A 76 -7.01 -1.53 6.37
C PHE A 76 -8.25 -0.77 6.82
N ALA A 77 -8.47 0.44 6.30
CA ALA A 77 -9.59 1.29 6.68
C ALA A 77 -10.96 0.62 6.48
N HIS A 78 -11.08 -0.25 5.46
CA HIS A 78 -12.32 -0.96 5.14
C HIS A 78 -12.35 -2.40 5.70
N GLY A 79 -11.40 -2.76 6.58
CA GLY A 79 -11.33 -4.07 7.21
C GLY A 79 -10.46 -5.07 6.46
N LEU A 80 -9.90 -6.03 7.20
CA LEU A 80 -8.98 -7.03 6.66
C LEU A 80 -9.64 -7.93 5.62
N LYS A 81 -10.90 -8.28 5.80
CA LYS A 81 -11.63 -9.11 4.86
C LYS A 81 -11.67 -8.46 3.48
N LYS A 82 -11.96 -7.15 3.43
CA LYS A 82 -12.01 -6.40 2.19
C LYS A 82 -10.64 -6.30 1.55
N LYS A 83 -9.60 -6.06 2.34
CA LYS A 83 -8.23 -6.03 1.87
C LYS A 83 -7.84 -7.36 1.22
N LYS A 84 -8.15 -8.46 1.87
CA LYS A 84 -7.91 -9.81 1.34
C LYS A 84 -8.62 -10.01 0.01
N GLU A 85 -9.90 -9.67 -0.08
CA GLU A 85 -10.68 -9.80 -1.31
C GLU A 85 -10.06 -9.00 -2.46
N LEU A 86 -9.67 -7.77 -2.20
CA LEU A 86 -9.06 -6.91 -3.22
C LEU A 86 -7.75 -7.47 -3.72
N LEU A 87 -6.89 -7.97 -2.83
CA LEU A 87 -5.61 -8.56 -3.21
C LEU A 87 -5.80 -9.86 -3.98
N GLU A 88 -6.73 -10.70 -3.56
CA GLU A 88 -7.03 -11.95 -4.25
C GLU A 88 -7.55 -11.70 -5.67
N LYS A 89 -8.36 -10.67 -5.87
CA LYS A 89 -8.81 -10.27 -7.22
C LYS A 89 -7.65 -9.84 -8.10
N GLU A 90 -6.57 -9.39 -7.52
CA GLU A 90 -5.37 -8.97 -8.26
C GLU A 90 -4.40 -10.12 -8.51
N GLY A 91 -4.79 -11.35 -8.14
CA GLY A 91 -3.98 -12.54 -8.36
C GLY A 91 -3.00 -12.86 -7.24
N ILE A 92 -3.10 -12.19 -6.11
CA ILE A 92 -2.22 -12.44 -4.96
C ILE A 92 -2.83 -13.51 -4.09
N GLN A 93 -2.07 -14.57 -3.80
CA GLN A 93 -2.52 -15.65 -2.94
C GLN A 93 -2.27 -15.30 -1.47
N ILE A 94 -3.27 -15.54 -0.64
CA ILE A 94 -3.22 -15.22 0.79
C ILE A 94 -3.58 -16.47 1.58
N LYS A 95 -2.75 -16.78 2.59
CA LYS A 95 -2.96 -17.89 3.49
C LYS A 95 -2.73 -17.41 4.92
N ASP A 96 -3.72 -17.65 5.80
CA ASP A 96 -3.65 -17.24 7.21
C ASP A 96 -3.34 -15.75 7.38
N ASN A 97 -4.00 -14.90 6.60
CA ASN A 97 -3.81 -13.44 6.59
C ASN A 97 -2.39 -13.00 6.25
N LYS A 98 -1.67 -13.84 5.51
CA LYS A 98 -0.29 -13.57 5.10
C LYS A 98 -0.15 -13.81 3.60
N ILE A 99 0.67 -12.98 2.96
CA ILE A 99 0.94 -13.10 1.52
C ILE A 99 1.74 -14.39 1.25
N ALA A 100 1.20 -15.27 0.41
CA ALA A 100 1.96 -16.41 -0.10
C ALA A 100 2.96 -15.90 -1.14
N ASP A 101 4.14 -16.53 -1.22
CA ASP A 101 5.20 -16.14 -2.15
C ASP A 101 5.53 -14.63 -2.06
N PHE A 102 5.61 -14.11 -0.85
CA PHE A 102 5.77 -12.70 -0.57
C PHE A 102 6.91 -12.06 -1.37
N GLU A 103 8.06 -12.71 -1.46
CA GLU A 103 9.22 -12.17 -2.16
C GLU A 103 8.98 -11.99 -3.65
N LYS A 104 8.15 -12.84 -4.26
CA LYS A 104 7.83 -12.75 -5.69
C LYS A 104 6.94 -11.57 -6.01
N VAL A 105 6.05 -11.21 -5.09
CA VAL A 105 5.07 -10.13 -5.32
C VAL A 105 5.48 -8.81 -4.69
N LEU A 106 6.59 -8.77 -3.96
CA LEU A 106 7.07 -7.56 -3.33
C LEU A 106 7.59 -6.58 -4.38
N PHE A 107 6.99 -5.40 -4.44
CA PHE A 107 7.43 -4.33 -5.32
C PHE A 107 8.65 -3.62 -4.70
N LYS A 108 9.66 -3.37 -5.51
CA LYS A 108 10.86 -2.64 -5.09
C LYS A 108 10.85 -1.26 -5.74
N PHE A 109 10.87 -0.26 -4.90
CA PHE A 109 10.91 1.14 -5.35
C PHE A 109 12.26 1.52 -5.95
#